data_b2d9dcc329e311197f1ef5e055fed064
#
_entry.id   b2d9dcc329e311197f1ef5e055fed064
#
_cell.length_a   1.000
_cell.length_b   1.000
_cell.length_c   1.000
_cell.angle_alpha   90.00
_cell.angle_beta   90.00
_cell.angle_gamma   90.00
#
_symmetry.space_group_name_H-M   'P 1'
#
loop_
_entity.id
_entity.type
_entity.pdbx_description
1 polymer ?
#
loop_
_entity_poly.entity_id
_entity_poly.type
_entity_poly.pdbx_seq_one_letter_code
_entity_poly.pdbx_strand_id
1 'polypeptide(L)'
;MSDLIQPKVLKGFRDFLPADEIERALLMERLVKVFRDYGFVPIDTPALEYSEILLRKSGGETEKQVFRFNDNGGRDVAMRFDLTVPLARFVAEHKSEIYFPFKRYHLGKVWRGEKPQAGRYREFLQCDFDTLGSDSAAVDI
;
A
#
# COMPACT_ATOMS: atom_id res chain seq x y z
N MET A 1 -30.64 12.98 -28.16
CA MET A 1 -29.69 11.83 -28.15
C MET A 1 -28.97 11.89 -26.84
N SER A 2 -29.09 10.90 -25.98
CA SER A 2 -28.36 10.87 -24.73
C SER A 2 -26.85 10.73 -25.06
N ASP A 3 -26.03 11.69 -24.65
CA ASP A 3 -24.58 11.57 -24.74
C ASP A 3 -24.15 10.37 -23.87
N LEU A 4 -23.95 9.24 -24.51
CA LEU A 4 -23.43 8.05 -23.84
C LEU A 4 -22.00 8.34 -23.40
N ILE A 5 -21.75 8.23 -22.10
CA ILE A 5 -20.40 8.35 -21.54
C ILE A 5 -19.56 7.17 -22.05
N GLN A 6 -18.45 7.47 -22.70
CA GLN A 6 -17.52 6.44 -23.15
C GLN A 6 -16.82 5.80 -21.95
N PRO A 7 -16.96 4.49 -21.72
CA PRO A 7 -16.29 3.82 -20.63
C PRO A 7 -14.78 3.74 -20.90
N LYS A 8 -13.98 4.29 -19.97
CA LYS A 8 -12.51 4.26 -20.07
C LYS A 8 -11.87 4.26 -18.69
N VAL A 9 -10.79 3.55 -18.58
CA VAL A 9 -9.96 3.53 -17.36
C VAL A 9 -9.06 4.77 -17.34
N LEU A 10 -8.81 5.30 -16.15
CA LEU A 10 -7.91 6.43 -15.95
C LEU A 10 -6.47 6.07 -16.39
N LYS A 11 -5.79 7.01 -17.03
CA LYS A 11 -4.42 6.79 -17.52
C LYS A 11 -3.47 6.38 -16.39
N GLY A 12 -2.78 5.26 -16.58
CA GLY A 12 -1.87 4.67 -15.58
C GLY A 12 -2.55 3.71 -14.60
N PHE A 13 -3.85 3.48 -14.75
CA PHE A 13 -4.63 2.48 -14.03
C PHE A 13 -5.02 1.36 -14.99
N ARG A 14 -5.44 0.22 -14.46
CA ARG A 14 -5.87 -0.92 -15.28
C ARG A 14 -6.91 -1.76 -14.57
N ASP A 15 -7.77 -2.39 -15.34
CA ASP A 15 -8.60 -3.49 -14.92
C ASP A 15 -7.84 -4.81 -15.06
N PHE A 16 -8.19 -5.78 -14.25
CA PHE A 16 -7.76 -7.17 -14.42
C PHE A 16 -8.98 -7.99 -14.84
N LEU A 17 -8.90 -8.61 -16.00
CA LEU A 17 -9.94 -9.53 -16.45
C LEU A 17 -9.89 -10.84 -15.64
N PRO A 18 -10.98 -11.62 -15.63
CA PRO A 18 -11.05 -12.82 -14.80
C PRO A 18 -9.86 -13.79 -14.95
N ALA A 19 -9.36 -14.01 -16.14
CA ALA A 19 -8.22 -14.89 -16.35
C ALA A 19 -6.96 -14.40 -15.62
N ASP A 20 -6.61 -13.12 -15.81
CA ASP A 20 -5.43 -12.51 -15.16
C ASP A 20 -5.62 -12.42 -13.64
N GLU A 21 -6.84 -12.11 -13.18
CA GLU A 21 -7.12 -11.96 -11.75
C GLU A 21 -7.11 -13.31 -11.02
N ILE A 22 -7.54 -14.39 -11.66
CA ILE A 22 -7.45 -15.75 -11.08
C ILE A 22 -5.97 -16.11 -10.85
N GLU A 23 -5.11 -15.94 -11.84
CA GLU A 23 -3.67 -16.21 -11.70
C GLU A 23 -3.03 -15.34 -10.61
N ARG A 24 -3.40 -14.07 -10.57
CA ARG A 24 -2.94 -13.12 -9.56
C ARG A 24 -3.38 -13.52 -8.16
N ALA A 25 -4.64 -13.91 -7.98
CA ALA A 25 -5.17 -14.39 -6.70
C ALA A 25 -4.45 -15.64 -6.21
N LEU A 26 -4.22 -16.63 -7.09
CA LEU A 26 -3.46 -17.84 -6.75
C LEU A 26 -2.01 -17.53 -6.33
N LEU A 27 -1.36 -16.58 -6.99
CA LEU A 27 -0.03 -16.12 -6.57
C LEU A 27 -0.04 -15.52 -5.17
N MET A 28 -1.04 -14.65 -4.89
CA MET A 28 -1.19 -14.04 -3.57
C MET A 28 -1.43 -15.07 -2.47
N GLU A 29 -2.29 -16.06 -2.73
CA GLU A 29 -2.57 -17.15 -1.77
C GLU A 29 -1.30 -17.90 -1.41
N ARG A 30 -0.44 -18.19 -2.40
CA ARG A 30 0.86 -18.84 -2.16
C ARG A 30 1.79 -17.98 -1.31
N LEU A 31 1.89 -16.69 -1.60
CA LEU A 31 2.69 -15.73 -0.81
C LEU A 31 2.18 -15.65 0.63
N VAL A 32 0.88 -15.49 0.82
CA VAL A 32 0.25 -15.43 2.14
C VAL A 32 0.50 -16.72 2.93
N LYS A 33 0.41 -17.88 2.27
CA LYS A 33 0.74 -19.15 2.92
C LYS A 33 2.16 -19.15 3.45
N VAL A 34 3.14 -18.75 2.66
CA VAL A 34 4.55 -18.68 3.08
C VAL A 34 4.71 -17.75 4.29
N PHE A 35 4.12 -16.54 4.26
CA PHE A 35 4.21 -15.63 5.39
C PHE A 35 3.66 -16.24 6.68
N ARG A 36 2.51 -16.90 6.60
CA ARG A 36 1.89 -17.59 7.76
C ARG A 36 2.75 -18.73 8.27
N ASP A 37 3.35 -19.53 7.38
CA ASP A 37 4.23 -20.63 7.73
C ASP A 37 5.49 -20.15 8.50
N TYR A 38 5.93 -18.90 8.23
CA TYR A 38 7.04 -18.24 8.94
C TYR A 38 6.59 -17.36 10.13
N GLY A 39 5.34 -17.43 10.53
CA GLY A 39 4.80 -16.75 11.71
C GLY A 39 4.52 -15.26 11.52
N PHE A 40 4.41 -14.78 10.28
CA PHE A 40 3.97 -13.42 10.02
C PHE A 40 2.44 -13.31 10.12
N VAL A 41 1.96 -12.24 10.73
CA VAL A 41 0.53 -11.95 10.86
C VAL A 41 0.10 -10.85 9.89
N PRO A 42 -1.13 -10.90 9.35
CA PRO A 42 -1.64 -9.86 8.48
C PRO A 42 -1.94 -8.58 9.24
N ILE A 43 -1.68 -7.44 8.59
CA ILE A 43 -2.25 -6.15 8.97
C ILE A 43 -2.88 -5.49 7.74
N ASP A 44 -3.73 -4.51 7.97
CA ASP A 44 -4.22 -3.60 6.95
C ASP A 44 -4.25 -2.17 7.51
N THR A 45 -4.06 -1.18 6.64
CA THR A 45 -4.11 0.23 6.97
C THR A 45 -4.97 0.97 5.94
N PRO A 46 -5.57 2.11 6.28
CA PRO A 46 -6.37 2.88 5.33
C PRO A 46 -5.61 3.26 4.06
N ALA A 47 -6.33 3.31 2.94
CA ALA A 47 -5.78 3.80 1.67
C ALA A 47 -5.49 5.31 1.71
N LEU A 48 -6.23 6.06 2.52
CA LEU A 48 -6.06 7.49 2.76
C LEU A 48 -5.43 7.73 4.12
N GLU A 49 -4.46 8.60 4.16
CA GLU A 49 -3.80 9.11 5.36
C GLU A 49 -3.82 10.63 5.35
N TYR A 50 -3.63 11.27 6.50
CA TYR A 50 -3.34 12.70 6.53
C TYR A 50 -2.05 12.99 5.75
N SER A 51 -2.09 14.02 4.89
CA SER A 51 -0.93 14.40 4.07
C SER A 51 0.33 14.65 4.90
N GLU A 52 0.19 15.24 6.08
CA GLU A 52 1.30 15.49 7.00
C GLU A 52 2.02 14.22 7.47
N ILE A 53 1.29 13.09 7.59
CA ILE A 53 1.87 11.80 7.96
C ILE A 53 2.74 11.25 6.82
N LEU A 54 2.17 11.24 5.61
CA LEU A 54 2.85 10.67 4.44
C LEU A 54 4.05 11.51 3.98
N LEU A 55 3.98 12.84 4.13
CA LEU A 55 4.94 13.77 3.54
C LEU A 55 6.01 14.27 4.52
N ARG A 56 5.88 13.98 5.81
CA ARG A 56 6.74 14.55 6.87
C ARG A 56 8.25 14.35 6.66
N LYS A 57 8.66 13.25 6.04
CA LYS A 57 10.08 12.94 5.75
C LYS A 57 10.37 12.81 4.25
N SER A 58 9.39 13.10 3.42
CA SER A 58 9.52 12.96 1.97
C SER A 58 10.23 14.18 1.41
N GLY A 59 11.28 13.97 0.62
CA GLY A 59 11.87 15.05 -0.18
C GLY A 59 10.88 15.52 -1.26
N GLY A 60 11.03 16.77 -1.74
CA GLY A 60 10.10 17.44 -2.65
C GLY A 60 9.75 16.70 -3.96
N GLU A 61 10.46 15.63 -4.30
CA GLU A 61 10.15 14.78 -5.45
C GLU A 61 8.96 13.84 -5.15
N THR A 62 8.89 13.28 -3.96
CA THR A 62 7.77 12.42 -3.52
C THR A 62 6.48 13.23 -3.42
N GLU A 63 6.53 14.48 -2.96
CA GLU A 63 5.35 15.35 -2.88
C GLU A 63 4.66 15.54 -4.23
N LYS A 64 5.43 15.57 -5.32
CA LYS A 64 4.90 15.71 -6.69
C LYS A 64 4.24 14.45 -7.22
N GLN A 65 4.49 13.33 -6.59
CA GLN A 65 4.02 12.01 -7.02
C GLN A 65 2.88 11.47 -6.16
N VAL A 66 2.53 12.14 -5.08
CA VAL A 66 1.42 11.75 -4.20
C VAL A 66 0.10 12.29 -4.74
N PHE A 67 -0.94 11.45 -4.75
CA PHE A 67 -2.31 11.89 -4.98
C PHE A 67 -2.84 12.55 -3.70
N ARG A 68 -2.86 13.88 -3.68
CA ARG A 68 -3.25 14.72 -2.53
C ARG A 68 -4.48 15.54 -2.87
N PHE A 69 -5.40 15.65 -1.94
CA PHE A 69 -6.63 16.42 -2.11
C PHE A 69 -7.27 16.73 -0.74
N ASN A 70 -8.26 17.61 -0.74
CA ASN A 70 -9.08 17.84 0.44
C ASN A 70 -10.30 16.92 0.37
N ASP A 71 -10.59 16.22 1.45
CA ASP A 71 -11.81 15.43 1.55
C ASP A 71 -13.04 16.31 1.75
N ASN A 72 -14.23 15.71 1.77
CA ASN A 72 -15.50 16.44 1.95
C ASN A 72 -15.59 17.18 3.30
N GLY A 73 -14.78 16.82 4.28
CA GLY A 73 -14.68 17.49 5.58
C GLY A 73 -13.61 18.59 5.61
N GLY A 74 -12.96 18.88 4.47
CA GLY A 74 -11.91 19.91 4.36
C GLY A 74 -10.55 19.45 4.90
N ARG A 75 -10.37 18.16 5.20
CA ARG A 75 -9.10 17.62 5.69
C ARG A 75 -8.15 17.39 4.52
N ASP A 76 -6.89 17.80 4.70
CA ASP A 76 -5.83 17.56 3.72
C ASP A 76 -5.34 16.11 3.83
N VAL A 77 -5.68 15.31 2.84
CA VAL A 77 -5.42 13.87 2.79
C VAL A 77 -4.68 13.49 1.52
N ALA A 78 -4.03 12.34 1.57
CA ALA A 78 -3.34 11.78 0.42
C ALA A 78 -3.50 10.27 0.35
N MET A 79 -3.46 9.73 -0.86
CA MET A 79 -3.41 8.28 -1.04
C MET A 79 -2.01 7.77 -0.68
N ARG A 80 -1.95 6.67 0.05
CA ARG A 80 -0.67 6.07 0.46
C ARG A 80 0.20 5.74 -0.75
N PHE A 81 1.44 6.19 -0.68
CA PHE A 81 2.46 6.02 -1.73
C PHE A 81 3.20 4.69 -1.61
N ASP A 82 3.31 4.19 -0.39
CA ASP A 82 3.89 2.92 0.02
C ASP A 82 3.10 2.32 1.21
N LEU A 83 3.58 1.22 1.76
CA LEU A 83 3.03 0.60 2.97
C LEU A 83 3.91 0.83 4.21
N THR A 84 5.09 1.42 4.05
CA THR A 84 6.08 1.64 5.12
C THR A 84 5.68 2.78 6.05
N VAL A 85 5.29 3.93 5.50
CA VAL A 85 4.84 5.08 6.31
C VAL A 85 3.55 4.77 7.07
N PRO A 86 2.51 4.17 6.43
CA PRO A 86 1.34 3.68 7.15
C PRO A 86 1.66 2.66 8.26
N LEU A 87 2.64 1.77 8.04
CA LEU A 87 3.10 0.85 9.08
C LEU A 87 3.69 1.60 10.27
N ALA A 88 4.54 2.60 10.03
CA ALA A 88 5.16 3.39 11.10
C ALA A 88 4.09 4.10 11.96
N ARG A 89 3.08 4.69 11.32
CA ARG A 89 1.93 5.28 12.03
C ARG A 89 1.16 4.21 12.81
N PHE A 90 0.85 3.07 12.18
CA PHE A 90 0.13 1.96 12.80
C PHE A 90 0.83 1.46 14.07
N VAL A 91 2.14 1.21 13.98
CA VAL A 91 2.94 0.75 15.13
C VAL A 91 3.00 1.80 16.25
N ALA A 92 3.12 3.08 15.88
CA ALA A 92 3.14 4.17 16.87
C ALA A 92 1.80 4.29 17.62
N GLU A 93 0.69 4.14 16.91
CA GLU A 93 -0.66 4.25 17.47
C GLU A 93 -1.03 3.04 18.35
N HIS A 94 -0.64 1.84 17.93
CA HIS A 94 -1.02 0.57 18.55
C HIS A 94 0.11 -0.07 19.36
N LYS A 95 1.13 0.69 19.77
CA LYS A 95 2.33 0.17 20.46
C LYS A 95 2.00 -0.65 21.72
N SER A 96 0.94 -0.30 22.44
CA SER A 96 0.49 -1.02 23.64
C SER A 96 -0.30 -2.30 23.35
N GLU A 97 -0.73 -2.50 22.11
CA GLU A 97 -1.55 -3.62 21.67
C GLU A 97 -0.73 -4.66 20.88
N ILE A 98 0.50 -4.30 20.52
CA ILE A 98 1.39 -5.12 19.69
C ILE A 98 2.47 -5.76 20.57
N TYR A 99 2.71 -7.05 20.35
CA TYR A 99 3.83 -7.77 20.99
C TYR A 99 5.05 -7.76 20.08
N PHE A 100 6.22 -7.50 20.65
CA PHE A 100 7.50 -7.52 19.94
C PHE A 100 8.31 -8.78 20.26
N PRO A 101 9.07 -9.34 19.32
CA PRO A 101 9.22 -8.90 17.94
C PRO A 101 7.94 -9.06 17.12
N PHE A 102 7.57 -8.04 16.38
CA PHE A 102 6.34 -8.00 15.58
C PHE A 102 6.64 -8.38 14.14
N LYS A 103 6.25 -9.58 13.75
CA LYS A 103 6.37 -10.10 12.37
C LYS A 103 5.03 -9.87 11.65
N ARG A 104 5.01 -8.98 10.66
CA ARG A 104 3.79 -8.64 9.95
C ARG A 104 3.96 -8.75 8.45
N TYR A 105 2.88 -9.02 7.71
CA TYR A 105 2.80 -8.82 6.28
C TYR A 105 1.59 -7.94 5.92
N HIS A 106 1.67 -7.26 4.79
CA HIS A 106 0.60 -6.42 4.26
C HIS A 106 0.59 -6.52 2.73
N LEU A 107 -0.54 -6.94 2.17
CA LEU A 107 -0.81 -6.85 0.73
C LEU A 107 -1.79 -5.71 0.52
N GLY A 108 -1.34 -4.61 -0.05
CA GLY A 108 -2.16 -3.42 -0.21
C GLY A 108 -1.86 -2.67 -1.50
N LYS A 109 -2.90 -2.08 -2.08
CA LYS A 109 -2.72 -1.15 -3.19
C LYS A 109 -2.04 0.12 -2.71
N VAL A 110 -1.15 0.66 -3.55
CA VAL A 110 -0.49 1.96 -3.38
C VAL A 110 -0.63 2.77 -4.66
N TRP A 111 -0.48 4.08 -4.53
CA TRP A 111 -0.75 5.02 -5.62
C TRP A 111 0.40 5.99 -5.80
N ARG A 112 0.94 6.05 -7.02
CA ARG A 112 2.05 6.94 -7.40
C ARG A 112 1.68 7.73 -8.64
N GLY A 113 1.65 9.06 -8.52
CA GLY A 113 1.34 9.98 -9.61
C GLY A 113 2.44 10.11 -10.66
N GLU A 114 3.36 9.16 -10.72
CA GLU A 114 4.46 9.11 -11.68
C GLU A 114 3.97 9.08 -13.14
N LYS A 115 4.86 9.44 -14.06
CA LYS A 115 4.59 9.28 -15.49
C LYS A 115 4.49 7.79 -15.83
N PRO A 116 3.34 7.29 -16.32
CA PRO A 116 3.16 5.88 -16.62
C PRO A 116 4.12 5.42 -17.73
N GLN A 117 4.66 4.21 -17.56
CA GLN A 117 5.52 3.54 -18.53
C GLN A 117 5.11 2.08 -18.63
N ALA A 118 5.66 1.35 -19.59
CA ALA A 118 5.47 -0.10 -19.67
C ALA A 118 5.93 -0.77 -18.36
N GLY A 119 5.04 -1.53 -17.73
CA GLY A 119 5.28 -2.19 -16.44
C GLY A 119 5.24 -1.26 -15.21
N ARG A 120 5.05 0.07 -15.38
CA ARG A 120 4.96 1.03 -14.27
C ARG A 120 3.61 1.72 -14.27
N TYR A 121 2.74 1.31 -13.36
CA TYR A 121 1.38 1.82 -13.20
C TYR A 121 1.30 2.81 -12.05
N ARG A 122 0.24 3.64 -12.06
CA ARG A 122 -0.06 4.58 -10.98
C ARG A 122 -0.78 3.95 -9.80
N GLU A 123 -1.45 2.84 -10.03
CA GLU A 123 -2.01 1.97 -8.99
C GLU A 123 -1.41 0.58 -9.16
N PHE A 124 -0.86 0.02 -8.09
CA PHE A 124 -0.36 -1.35 -8.08
C PHE A 124 -0.43 -1.95 -6.68
N LEU A 125 -0.39 -3.27 -6.61
CA LEU A 125 -0.33 -3.99 -5.36
C LEU A 125 1.11 -4.07 -4.87
N GLN A 126 1.33 -3.70 -3.64
CA GLN A 126 2.58 -3.90 -2.92
C GLN A 126 2.40 -5.04 -1.93
N CYS A 127 3.43 -5.85 -1.77
CA CYS A 127 3.47 -6.95 -0.82
C CYS A 127 4.68 -6.71 0.08
N ASP A 128 4.43 -6.27 1.30
CA ASP A 128 5.46 -5.95 2.28
C ASP A 128 5.39 -6.90 3.45
N PHE A 129 6.56 -7.28 3.98
CA PHE A 129 6.68 -8.02 5.22
C PHE A 129 7.89 -7.51 6.00
N ASP A 130 7.74 -7.35 7.30
CA ASP A 130 8.76 -6.81 8.18
C ASP A 130 8.74 -7.52 9.54
N THR A 131 9.89 -7.50 10.18
CA THR A 131 10.05 -7.81 11.60
C THR A 131 10.52 -6.58 12.34
N LEU A 132 9.76 -6.14 13.34
CA LEU A 132 10.08 -4.96 14.13
C LEU A 132 10.40 -5.35 15.57
N GLY A 133 11.31 -4.59 16.20
CA GLY A 133 11.63 -4.73 17.62
C GLY A 133 12.61 -5.86 17.95
N SER A 134 13.48 -6.22 17.01
CA SER A 134 14.60 -7.12 17.23
C SER A 134 15.85 -6.61 16.52
N ASP A 135 16.98 -6.64 17.22
CA ASP A 135 18.31 -6.33 16.67
C ASP A 135 19.07 -7.61 16.25
N SER A 136 18.44 -8.77 16.37
CA SER A 136 19.05 -10.06 16.05
C SER A 136 18.98 -10.33 14.56
N ALA A 137 20.10 -10.66 13.92
CA ALA A 137 20.16 -11.15 12.55
C ALA A 137 19.39 -12.48 12.34
N ALA A 138 19.04 -13.18 13.41
CA ALA A 138 18.22 -14.40 13.33
C ALA A 138 16.79 -14.16 12.87
N VAL A 139 16.32 -12.91 12.83
CA VAL A 139 14.99 -12.57 12.28
C VAL A 139 14.97 -12.56 10.75
N ASP A 140 16.13 -12.53 10.11
CA ASP A 140 16.28 -12.50 8.65
C ASP A 140 16.42 -13.91 8.05
N ILE A 141 16.45 -14.94 8.90
CA ILE A 141 16.53 -16.36 8.55
C ILE A 141 15.13 -16.98 8.67
#